data_b080a218cff76063e4ce3e173543309c
#
_entry.id   b080a218cff76063e4ce3e173543309c
#
_cell.length_a   1.000
_cell.length_b   1.000
_cell.length_c   1.000
_cell.angle_alpha   90.00
_cell.angle_beta   90.00
_cell.angle_gamma   90.00
#
_symmetry.space_group_name_H-M   'P 1'
#
loop_
_entity.id
_entity.type
_entity.pdbx_description
1 polymer ?
#
loop_
_entity_poly.entity_id
_entity_poly.type
_entity_poly.pdbx_seq_one_letter_code
_entity_poly.pdbx_strand_id
1 'polypeptide(L)'
;MSYQDLFSPFEYKKLKLRNRFVMAPMTRMQSPDGIPGQPVADYYGRRAAAEVGLILTEGTVIERPASKNGKDIPDFYGDAALRGWKNVVDTVHAKGGAIAPQIWHVGDTPQGWTPPAPFEHPNEMTLTDIENTITAFGAAALAAKDLGFDALELHGAHGYLIDQFFWDHTNARTDEYGGSTIKERSKFAVEVIKAVRAAVGPDMTVILRLSQWKGKDYAARIATTPTEMEDWVLPLAEAGVDIFHASQRRYWEPEFEGSDLNLAGWVKKITGQPTITVGSVGLRTDVGELFSKGAGSDQANIDELVRRYDRGDFDLVAVGRQLLQDPEWVIKMKHQRFDELNAFTAASMGVLY
;
A
#
# COMPACT_ATOMS: atom_id res chain seq x y z
N MET A 1 1.25 -6.67 28.11
CA MET A 1 1.25 -7.65 27.02
C MET A 1 2.62 -7.70 26.37
N SER A 2 2.91 -8.74 25.65
CA SER A 2 4.25 -8.98 25.09
C SER A 2 4.26 -8.61 23.61
N TYR A 3 5.38 -8.08 23.09
CA TYR A 3 5.54 -7.91 21.66
C TYR A 3 5.31 -9.23 20.87
N GLN A 4 5.32 -10.37 21.55
CA GLN A 4 4.97 -11.68 21.02
C GLN A 4 3.52 -11.76 20.50
N ASP A 5 2.63 -10.89 20.96
CA ASP A 5 1.25 -10.84 20.52
C ASP A 5 1.14 -10.41 19.03
N LEU A 6 2.16 -9.70 18.50
CA LEU A 6 2.29 -9.40 17.08
C LEU A 6 2.57 -10.66 16.22
N PHE A 7 2.95 -11.77 16.83
CA PHE A 7 3.12 -13.07 16.17
C PHE A 7 1.87 -13.96 16.23
N SER A 8 0.77 -13.46 16.79
CA SER A 8 -0.51 -14.16 16.77
C SER A 8 -1.10 -14.15 15.36
N PRO A 9 -1.82 -15.22 14.93
CA PRO A 9 -2.49 -15.27 13.65
C PRO A 9 -3.52 -14.13 13.48
N PHE A 10 -3.77 -13.76 12.21
CA PHE A 10 -4.85 -12.86 11.84
C PHE A 10 -5.71 -13.52 10.78
N GLU A 11 -7.03 -13.47 10.96
CA GLU A 11 -7.97 -13.99 9.98
C GLU A 11 -9.04 -12.93 9.66
N TYR A 12 -9.30 -12.71 8.38
CA TYR A 12 -10.36 -11.85 7.90
C TYR A 12 -10.89 -12.38 6.55
N LYS A 13 -12.16 -12.73 6.50
CA LYS A 13 -12.74 -13.47 5.35
C LYS A 13 -11.90 -14.72 5.02
N LYS A 14 -11.39 -14.82 3.79
CA LYS A 14 -10.51 -15.94 3.37
C LYS A 14 -9.03 -15.67 3.63
N LEU A 15 -8.65 -14.43 3.96
CA LEU A 15 -7.26 -14.10 4.27
C LEU A 15 -6.87 -14.68 5.63
N LYS A 16 -5.83 -15.51 5.65
CA LYS A 16 -5.27 -16.14 6.84
C LYS A 16 -3.78 -15.85 6.92
N LEU A 17 -3.37 -15.12 7.94
CA LEU A 17 -1.99 -14.72 8.16
C LEU A 17 -1.43 -15.41 9.40
N ARG A 18 -0.17 -15.85 9.33
CA ARG A 18 0.52 -16.51 10.44
C ARG A 18 0.93 -15.57 11.56
N ASN A 19 1.00 -14.26 11.28
CA ASN A 19 1.31 -13.20 12.25
C ASN A 19 0.79 -11.84 11.73
N ARG A 20 1.02 -10.77 12.48
CA ARG A 20 0.54 -9.42 12.21
C ARG A 20 1.46 -8.57 11.33
N PHE A 21 2.62 -9.08 10.94
CA PHE A 21 3.58 -8.32 10.13
C PHE A 21 3.26 -8.40 8.64
N VAL A 22 3.25 -7.23 8.00
CA VAL A 22 3.01 -7.05 6.56
C VAL A 22 4.26 -6.45 5.93
N MET A 23 4.71 -6.96 4.80
CA MET A 23 5.71 -6.26 3.99
C MET A 23 5.04 -5.09 3.29
N ALA A 24 5.47 -3.86 3.57
CA ALA A 24 4.95 -2.67 2.90
C ALA A 24 5.31 -2.67 1.40
N PRO A 25 4.45 -2.14 0.53
CA PRO A 25 4.76 -1.96 -0.89
C PRO A 25 5.94 -1.00 -1.08
N MET A 26 6.90 -1.41 -1.86
CA MET A 26 8.10 -0.61 -2.17
C MET A 26 8.48 -0.82 -3.63
N THR A 27 8.46 0.23 -4.42
CA THR A 27 8.82 0.22 -5.84
C THR A 27 10.26 -0.26 -6.02
N ARG A 28 10.46 -1.31 -6.82
CA ARG A 28 11.78 -1.90 -7.10
C ARG A 28 12.29 -1.55 -8.48
N MET A 29 11.38 -1.41 -9.47
CA MET A 29 11.72 -1.16 -10.89
C MET A 29 12.71 -2.21 -11.44
N GLN A 30 12.46 -3.49 -11.16
CA GLN A 30 13.30 -4.61 -11.56
C GLN A 30 12.52 -5.63 -12.41
N SER A 31 11.52 -5.13 -13.17
CA SER A 31 10.71 -5.92 -14.08
C SER A 31 10.90 -5.41 -15.52
N PRO A 32 11.97 -5.83 -16.21
CA PRO A 32 12.23 -5.39 -17.58
C PRO A 32 11.01 -5.58 -18.48
N ASP A 33 10.69 -4.54 -19.25
CA ASP A 33 9.52 -4.48 -20.13
C ASP A 33 8.17 -4.73 -19.40
N GLY A 34 8.12 -4.43 -18.08
CA GLY A 34 6.94 -4.62 -17.24
C GLY A 34 6.72 -6.08 -16.79
N ILE A 35 7.64 -7.00 -17.08
CA ILE A 35 7.47 -8.43 -16.81
C ILE A 35 8.26 -8.84 -15.56
N PRO A 36 7.58 -9.23 -14.44
CA PRO A 36 8.26 -9.78 -13.28
C PRO A 36 8.96 -11.10 -13.61
N GLY A 37 10.27 -11.15 -13.43
CA GLY A 37 11.07 -12.34 -13.68
C GLY A 37 11.36 -13.16 -12.41
N GLN A 38 12.20 -14.20 -12.55
CA GLN A 38 12.63 -15.05 -11.44
C GLN A 38 13.28 -14.25 -10.29
N PRO A 39 14.11 -13.21 -10.52
CA PRO A 39 14.66 -12.41 -9.42
C PRO A 39 13.59 -11.76 -8.54
N VAL A 40 12.45 -11.32 -9.13
CA VAL A 40 11.31 -10.76 -8.39
C VAL A 40 10.61 -11.85 -7.56
N ALA A 41 10.42 -13.05 -8.14
CA ALA A 41 9.85 -14.20 -7.43
C ALA A 41 10.74 -14.61 -6.23
N ASP A 42 12.04 -14.68 -6.43
CA ASP A 42 13.00 -15.02 -5.37
C ASP A 42 13.03 -13.96 -4.26
N TYR A 43 12.93 -12.68 -4.62
CA TYR A 43 12.87 -11.55 -3.68
C TYR A 43 11.68 -11.69 -2.72
N TYR A 44 10.47 -11.92 -3.20
CA TYR A 44 9.29 -12.12 -2.35
C TYR A 44 9.33 -13.49 -1.66
N GLY A 45 9.84 -14.52 -2.33
CA GLY A 45 10.01 -15.86 -1.76
C GLY A 45 10.91 -15.89 -0.52
N ARG A 46 11.99 -15.08 -0.47
CA ARG A 46 12.85 -14.98 0.73
C ARG A 46 12.08 -14.45 1.94
N ARG A 47 11.22 -13.44 1.76
CA ARG A 47 10.41 -12.86 2.84
C ARG A 47 9.32 -13.83 3.30
N ALA A 48 8.73 -14.57 2.37
CA ALA A 48 7.79 -15.64 2.72
C ALA A 48 8.44 -16.75 3.55
N ALA A 49 9.65 -17.20 3.16
CA ALA A 49 10.42 -18.19 3.92
C ALA A 49 10.82 -17.67 5.32
N ALA A 50 11.02 -16.36 5.48
CA ALA A 50 11.32 -15.69 6.74
C ALA A 50 10.07 -15.28 7.54
N GLU A 51 8.95 -15.90 7.26
CA GLU A 51 7.70 -15.79 8.03
C GLU A 51 7.01 -14.42 8.00
N VAL A 52 7.22 -13.57 7.00
CA VAL A 52 6.38 -12.39 6.82
C VAL A 52 4.92 -12.84 6.66
N GLY A 53 4.00 -12.23 7.43
CA GLY A 53 2.59 -12.63 7.47
C GLY A 53 1.87 -12.38 6.16
N LEU A 54 1.96 -11.17 5.62
CA LEU A 54 1.44 -10.78 4.31
C LEU A 54 2.50 -10.00 3.53
N ILE A 55 2.69 -10.34 2.28
CA ILE A 55 3.57 -9.60 1.37
C ILE A 55 2.69 -8.74 0.47
N LEU A 56 2.80 -7.40 0.57
CA LEU A 56 2.29 -6.49 -0.44
C LEU A 56 3.38 -6.27 -1.48
N THR A 57 3.07 -6.49 -2.75
CA THR A 57 4.06 -6.30 -3.82
C THR A 57 4.42 -4.83 -3.99
N GLU A 58 5.47 -4.53 -4.74
CA GLU A 58 5.64 -3.19 -5.31
C GLU A 58 4.39 -2.78 -6.11
N GLY A 59 4.20 -1.46 -6.30
CA GLY A 59 3.13 -0.97 -7.17
C GLY A 59 3.23 -1.58 -8.55
N THR A 60 2.15 -2.20 -9.01
CA THR A 60 2.01 -2.82 -10.32
C THR A 60 0.82 -2.23 -11.06
N VAL A 61 1.02 -1.83 -12.31
CA VAL A 61 0.11 -0.88 -12.96
C VAL A 61 -1.00 -1.54 -13.76
N ILE A 62 -2.16 -0.86 -13.76
CA ILE A 62 -3.32 -1.24 -14.58
C ILE A 62 -3.09 -0.93 -16.07
N GLU A 63 -3.91 -1.51 -16.95
CA GLU A 63 -3.82 -1.31 -18.42
C GLU A 63 -4.34 0.07 -18.82
N ARG A 64 -3.46 1.09 -18.68
CA ARG A 64 -3.66 2.44 -19.20
C ARG A 64 -2.37 2.96 -19.82
N PRO A 65 -2.42 3.78 -20.89
CA PRO A 65 -1.23 4.20 -21.62
C PRO A 65 -0.18 4.95 -20.80
N ALA A 66 -0.59 5.64 -19.72
CA ALA A 66 0.27 6.42 -18.86
C ALA A 66 0.18 6.01 -17.39
N SER A 67 -0.15 4.73 -17.10
CA SER A 67 -0.31 4.24 -15.75
C SER A 67 0.98 4.11 -14.94
N LYS A 68 2.17 4.13 -15.59
CA LYS A 68 3.48 4.05 -14.94
C LYS A 68 4.39 5.24 -15.30
N ASN A 69 5.35 5.54 -14.43
CA ASN A 69 6.33 6.61 -14.59
C ASN A 69 7.79 6.10 -14.59
N GLY A 70 7.97 4.82 -14.78
CA GLY A 70 9.27 4.16 -14.94
C GLY A 70 9.14 2.93 -15.83
N LYS A 71 10.12 2.71 -16.72
CA LYS A 71 10.08 1.66 -17.73
C LYS A 71 9.92 0.26 -17.13
N ASP A 72 10.65 -0.01 -16.05
CA ASP A 72 10.77 -1.33 -15.44
C ASP A 72 9.85 -1.53 -14.23
N ILE A 73 8.82 -0.66 -14.09
CA ILE A 73 7.69 -0.90 -13.18
C ILE A 73 6.85 -2.04 -13.76
N PRO A 74 6.48 -3.05 -12.95
CA PRO A 74 5.73 -4.20 -13.47
C PRO A 74 4.32 -3.84 -13.93
N ASP A 75 3.90 -4.43 -15.03
CA ASP A 75 2.53 -4.37 -15.52
C ASP A 75 1.67 -5.44 -14.83
N PHE A 76 0.38 -5.12 -14.60
CA PHE A 76 -0.60 -6.09 -14.07
C PHE A 76 -1.67 -6.42 -15.13
N TYR A 77 -1.20 -6.54 -16.36
CA TYR A 77 -2.00 -6.88 -17.54
C TYR A 77 -1.11 -7.53 -18.60
N GLY A 78 -1.72 -8.13 -19.60
CA GLY A 78 -1.02 -8.83 -20.67
C GLY A 78 -0.44 -10.18 -20.22
N ASP A 79 -0.51 -11.17 -21.11
CA ASP A 79 -0.18 -12.56 -20.79
C ASP A 79 1.22 -12.77 -20.21
N ALA A 80 2.22 -12.03 -20.71
CA ALA A 80 3.60 -12.22 -20.27
C ALA A 80 3.80 -11.75 -18.82
N ALA A 81 3.30 -10.55 -18.47
CA ALA A 81 3.40 -10.02 -17.11
C ALA A 81 2.58 -10.85 -16.13
N LEU A 82 1.35 -11.25 -16.51
CA LEU A 82 0.50 -12.10 -15.66
C LEU A 82 1.10 -13.48 -15.43
N ARG A 83 1.77 -14.10 -16.41
CA ARG A 83 2.55 -15.33 -16.16
C ARG A 83 3.72 -15.11 -15.20
N GLY A 84 4.39 -13.97 -15.31
CA GLY A 84 5.45 -13.60 -14.35
C GLY A 84 4.91 -13.46 -12.92
N TRP A 85 3.77 -12.79 -12.75
CA TRP A 85 3.09 -12.69 -11.45
C TRP A 85 2.60 -14.05 -10.94
N LYS A 86 2.12 -14.95 -11.81
CA LYS A 86 1.76 -16.32 -11.40
C LYS A 86 2.96 -17.04 -10.80
N ASN A 87 4.15 -16.94 -11.41
CA ASN A 87 5.37 -17.51 -10.84
C ASN A 87 5.72 -16.90 -9.48
N VAL A 88 5.52 -15.59 -9.29
CA VAL A 88 5.71 -14.93 -7.99
C VAL A 88 4.77 -15.50 -6.93
N VAL A 89 3.47 -15.60 -7.24
CA VAL A 89 2.45 -16.19 -6.33
C VAL A 89 2.83 -17.62 -5.94
N ASP A 90 3.12 -18.46 -6.91
CA ASP A 90 3.48 -19.86 -6.68
C ASP A 90 4.73 -20.00 -5.81
N THR A 91 5.73 -19.15 -6.05
CA THR A 91 6.97 -19.13 -5.27
C THR A 91 6.72 -18.74 -3.81
N VAL A 92 5.88 -17.73 -3.56
CA VAL A 92 5.50 -17.29 -2.21
C VAL A 92 4.68 -18.36 -1.50
N HIS A 93 3.68 -18.94 -2.17
CA HIS A 93 2.83 -20.01 -1.61
C HIS A 93 3.63 -21.27 -1.30
N ALA A 94 4.59 -21.66 -2.15
CA ALA A 94 5.49 -22.79 -1.89
C ALA A 94 6.34 -22.60 -0.62
N LYS A 95 6.51 -21.37 -0.15
CA LYS A 95 7.17 -21.01 1.12
C LYS A 95 6.17 -20.79 2.26
N GLY A 96 4.88 -21.08 2.03
CA GLY A 96 3.80 -20.91 3.01
C GLY A 96 3.49 -19.44 3.34
N GLY A 97 3.84 -18.49 2.47
CA GLY A 97 3.51 -17.06 2.60
C GLY A 97 2.15 -16.73 2.02
N ALA A 98 1.64 -15.54 2.37
CA ALA A 98 0.49 -14.91 1.73
C ALA A 98 0.95 -13.65 0.98
N ILE A 99 0.33 -13.36 -0.18
CA ILE A 99 0.74 -12.26 -1.06
C ILE A 99 -0.45 -11.54 -1.66
N ALA A 100 -0.35 -10.22 -1.80
CA ALA A 100 -1.33 -9.35 -2.45
C ALA A 100 -0.64 -8.35 -3.38
N PRO A 101 -1.13 -8.11 -4.61
CA PRO A 101 -0.58 -7.08 -5.47
C PRO A 101 -1.02 -5.71 -4.98
N GLN A 102 -0.13 -4.70 -5.04
CA GLN A 102 -0.55 -3.31 -4.95
C GLN A 102 -0.90 -2.78 -6.34
N ILE A 103 -2.18 -2.70 -6.65
CA ILE A 103 -2.70 -2.23 -7.94
C ILE A 103 -2.61 -0.71 -7.99
N TRP A 104 -2.00 -0.18 -9.04
CA TRP A 104 -1.51 1.19 -9.09
C TRP A 104 -1.80 1.88 -10.41
N HIS A 105 -1.94 3.20 -10.35
CA HIS A 105 -1.85 4.14 -11.45
C HIS A 105 -1.19 5.42 -10.94
N VAL A 106 -0.08 5.80 -11.56
CA VAL A 106 0.76 6.90 -11.03
C VAL A 106 0.11 8.28 -11.14
N GLY A 107 -0.93 8.45 -11.97
CA GLY A 107 -1.49 9.77 -12.25
C GLY A 107 -0.46 10.72 -12.86
N ASP A 108 -0.53 12.01 -12.55
CA ASP A 108 0.44 13.02 -12.99
C ASP A 108 1.64 13.10 -12.01
N THR A 109 2.48 12.06 -12.04
CA THR A 109 3.70 12.01 -11.21
C THR A 109 4.93 11.61 -12.03
N PRO A 110 5.43 12.48 -12.93
CA PRO A 110 6.59 12.19 -13.78
C PRO A 110 7.86 11.94 -12.95
N GLN A 111 8.66 10.95 -13.37
CA GLN A 111 9.95 10.58 -12.75
C GLN A 111 11.07 10.38 -13.79
N GLY A 112 11.12 11.23 -14.81
CA GLY A 112 12.22 11.21 -15.80
C GLY A 112 12.08 10.19 -16.93
N TRP A 113 11.08 9.30 -16.90
CA TRP A 113 10.67 8.44 -18.02
C TRP A 113 9.40 8.99 -18.65
N THR A 114 9.34 8.97 -19.98
CA THR A 114 8.17 9.45 -20.72
C THR A 114 7.31 8.27 -21.16
N PRO A 115 6.06 8.17 -20.71
CA PRO A 115 5.12 7.16 -21.17
C PRO A 115 4.68 7.40 -22.62
N PRO A 116 4.04 6.42 -23.27
CA PRO A 116 3.58 6.54 -24.68
C PRO A 116 2.43 7.53 -24.86
N ALA A 117 1.81 8.01 -23.78
CA ALA A 117 0.75 9.03 -23.77
C ALA A 117 0.99 10.04 -22.64
N PRO A 118 0.36 11.24 -22.67
CA PRO A 118 0.41 12.18 -21.56
C PRO A 118 -0.04 11.54 -20.24
N PHE A 119 0.58 11.96 -19.13
CA PHE A 119 0.12 11.53 -17.81
C PHE A 119 -1.34 11.95 -17.57
N GLU A 120 -2.09 11.08 -16.90
CA GLU A 120 -3.49 11.32 -16.59
C GLU A 120 -3.60 12.12 -15.29
N HIS A 121 -4.26 13.28 -15.38
CA HIS A 121 -4.52 14.17 -14.24
C HIS A 121 -6.03 14.34 -14.07
N PRO A 122 -6.59 14.38 -12.85
CA PRO A 122 -8.03 14.49 -12.65
C PRO A 122 -8.72 15.58 -13.48
N ASN A 123 -8.12 16.78 -13.58
CA ASN A 123 -8.71 17.91 -14.30
C ASN A 123 -8.72 17.76 -15.84
N GLU A 124 -7.90 16.88 -16.38
CA GLU A 124 -7.70 16.69 -17.83
C GLU A 124 -8.38 15.42 -18.34
N MET A 125 -8.66 14.46 -17.47
CA MET A 125 -9.35 13.21 -17.83
C MET A 125 -10.78 13.50 -18.29
N THR A 126 -11.16 12.99 -19.46
CA THR A 126 -12.56 12.96 -19.89
C THR A 126 -13.35 11.95 -19.06
N LEU A 127 -14.69 12.02 -19.11
CA LEU A 127 -15.55 11.00 -18.44
C LEU A 127 -15.24 9.59 -18.98
N THR A 128 -14.98 9.47 -20.29
CA THR A 128 -14.57 8.20 -20.90
C THR A 128 -13.22 7.69 -20.38
N ASP A 129 -12.24 8.58 -20.13
CA ASP A 129 -10.98 8.17 -19.52
C ASP A 129 -11.20 7.65 -18.09
N ILE A 130 -12.05 8.30 -17.32
CA ILE A 130 -12.43 7.88 -15.97
C ILE A 130 -13.09 6.49 -16.01
N GLU A 131 -14.09 6.29 -16.87
CA GLU A 131 -14.78 5.00 -17.06
C GLU A 131 -13.81 3.88 -17.46
N ASN A 132 -12.92 4.15 -18.42
CA ASN A 132 -11.90 3.20 -18.86
C ASN A 132 -10.91 2.87 -17.75
N THR A 133 -10.56 3.85 -16.92
CA THR A 133 -9.66 3.64 -15.78
C THR A 133 -10.32 2.80 -14.70
N ILE A 134 -11.58 3.06 -14.36
CA ILE A 134 -12.36 2.24 -13.43
C ILE A 134 -12.45 0.79 -13.93
N THR A 135 -12.72 0.60 -15.23
CA THR A 135 -12.76 -0.72 -15.87
C THR A 135 -11.41 -1.43 -15.76
N ALA A 136 -10.30 -0.72 -16.00
CA ALA A 136 -8.96 -1.29 -15.91
C ALA A 136 -8.59 -1.73 -14.47
N PHE A 137 -9.01 -0.98 -13.43
CA PHE A 137 -8.87 -1.43 -12.05
C PHE A 137 -9.66 -2.72 -11.76
N GLY A 138 -10.89 -2.81 -12.28
CA GLY A 138 -11.71 -4.03 -12.18
C GLY A 138 -11.06 -5.23 -12.86
N ALA A 139 -10.51 -5.05 -14.06
CA ALA A 139 -9.81 -6.09 -14.81
C ALA A 139 -8.55 -6.56 -14.07
N ALA A 140 -7.74 -5.65 -13.53
CA ALA A 140 -6.58 -5.99 -12.72
C ALA A 140 -6.98 -6.76 -11.44
N ALA A 141 -8.07 -6.38 -10.78
CA ALA A 141 -8.56 -7.11 -9.63
C ALA A 141 -9.01 -8.54 -9.97
N LEU A 142 -9.70 -8.73 -11.10
CA LEU A 142 -10.06 -10.06 -11.59
C LEU A 142 -8.81 -10.90 -11.87
N ALA A 143 -7.81 -10.33 -12.52
CA ALA A 143 -6.53 -11.01 -12.76
C ALA A 143 -5.84 -11.43 -11.45
N ALA A 144 -5.86 -10.58 -10.41
CA ALA A 144 -5.32 -10.95 -9.09
C ALA A 144 -6.01 -12.17 -8.50
N LYS A 145 -7.35 -12.21 -8.58
CA LYS A 145 -8.14 -13.38 -8.13
C LYS A 145 -7.79 -14.64 -8.93
N ASP A 146 -7.73 -14.55 -10.26
CA ASP A 146 -7.49 -15.68 -11.16
C ASP A 146 -6.06 -16.25 -11.02
N LEU A 147 -5.09 -15.38 -10.73
CA LEU A 147 -3.71 -15.77 -10.43
C LEU A 147 -3.55 -16.42 -9.05
N GLY A 148 -4.56 -16.31 -8.17
CA GLY A 148 -4.57 -16.93 -6.85
C GLY A 148 -3.91 -16.07 -5.77
N PHE A 149 -3.86 -14.75 -5.90
CA PHE A 149 -3.45 -13.88 -4.81
C PHE A 149 -4.43 -13.98 -3.62
N ASP A 150 -3.91 -13.83 -2.39
CA ASP A 150 -4.69 -13.99 -1.14
C ASP A 150 -5.56 -12.77 -0.81
N ALA A 151 -5.15 -11.61 -1.28
CA ALA A 151 -5.84 -10.32 -1.17
C ALA A 151 -5.40 -9.42 -2.32
N LEU A 152 -5.89 -8.20 -2.40
CA LEU A 152 -5.34 -7.13 -3.24
C LEU A 152 -5.33 -5.81 -2.49
N GLU A 153 -4.40 -4.93 -2.83
CA GLU A 153 -4.34 -3.56 -2.31
C GLU A 153 -4.51 -2.56 -3.46
N LEU A 154 -5.37 -1.55 -3.25
CA LEU A 154 -5.49 -0.38 -4.11
C LEU A 154 -4.60 0.74 -3.58
N HIS A 155 -3.78 1.33 -4.46
CA HIS A 155 -2.92 2.45 -4.07
C HIS A 155 -3.65 3.78 -4.16
N GLY A 156 -4.29 4.20 -3.06
CA GLY A 156 -5.00 5.47 -2.91
C GLY A 156 -4.26 6.49 -2.05
N ALA A 157 -2.93 6.57 -2.18
CA ALA A 157 -2.06 7.38 -1.31
C ALA A 157 -0.96 8.10 -2.09
N HIS A 158 -0.22 8.99 -1.42
CA HIS A 158 1.07 9.57 -1.81
C HIS A 158 1.05 10.49 -3.03
N GLY A 159 -0.12 10.97 -3.45
CA GLY A 159 -0.29 11.85 -4.61
C GLY A 159 -0.39 11.10 -5.94
N TYR A 160 -0.70 9.80 -5.94
CA TYR A 160 -1.01 9.03 -7.15
C TYR A 160 -2.48 9.16 -7.54
N LEU A 161 -2.92 8.60 -8.67
CA LEU A 161 -4.18 8.95 -9.32
C LEU A 161 -5.40 8.96 -8.38
N ILE A 162 -5.64 7.88 -7.62
CA ILE A 162 -6.80 7.82 -6.70
C ILE A 162 -6.70 8.93 -5.65
N ASP A 163 -5.51 9.17 -5.11
CA ASP A 163 -5.25 10.21 -4.12
C ASP A 163 -5.37 11.62 -4.72
N GLN A 164 -5.00 11.81 -6.00
CA GLN A 164 -5.20 13.07 -6.73
C GLN A 164 -6.68 13.44 -6.86
N PHE A 165 -7.56 12.47 -6.96
CA PHE A 165 -9.00 12.74 -6.95
C PHE A 165 -9.51 13.20 -5.58
N PHE A 166 -8.96 12.71 -4.48
CA PHE A 166 -9.35 13.15 -3.13
C PHE A 166 -8.94 14.60 -2.85
N TRP A 167 -7.77 15.00 -3.33
CA TRP A 167 -7.11 16.24 -2.91
C TRP A 167 -7.59 17.44 -3.74
N ASP A 168 -8.10 18.48 -3.08
CA ASP A 168 -8.65 19.68 -3.72
C ASP A 168 -7.61 20.47 -4.55
N HIS A 169 -6.31 20.39 -4.18
CA HIS A 169 -5.22 20.99 -4.95
C HIS A 169 -5.03 20.35 -6.34
N THR A 170 -5.40 19.10 -6.51
CA THR A 170 -5.25 18.35 -7.76
C THR A 170 -6.58 18.05 -8.44
N ASN A 171 -7.70 18.21 -7.76
CA ASN A 171 -9.04 17.96 -8.29
C ASN A 171 -9.90 19.24 -8.23
N ALA A 172 -9.84 20.05 -9.28
CA ALA A 172 -10.69 21.23 -9.47
C ALA A 172 -11.85 20.98 -10.44
N ARG A 173 -12.27 19.70 -10.62
CA ARG A 173 -13.38 19.33 -11.50
C ARG A 173 -14.70 19.91 -11.02
N THR A 174 -15.57 20.24 -11.96
CA THR A 174 -16.92 20.78 -11.71
C THR A 174 -18.03 19.79 -12.06
N ASP A 175 -17.67 18.61 -12.56
CA ASP A 175 -18.60 17.50 -12.78
C ASP A 175 -18.71 16.60 -11.53
N GLU A 176 -19.36 15.47 -11.69
CA GLU A 176 -19.67 14.52 -10.61
C GLU A 176 -18.43 13.88 -9.93
N TYR A 177 -17.22 14.01 -10.51
CA TYR A 177 -15.96 13.52 -9.93
C TYR A 177 -15.13 14.60 -9.21
N GLY A 178 -15.65 15.84 -9.16
CA GLY A 178 -15.11 16.96 -8.40
C GLY A 178 -15.96 17.27 -7.18
N GLY A 179 -15.85 18.51 -6.67
CA GLY A 179 -16.67 19.02 -5.58
C GLY A 179 -15.88 19.74 -4.50
N SER A 180 -16.59 20.43 -3.63
CA SER A 180 -16.03 21.26 -2.56
C SER A 180 -15.66 20.44 -1.31
N THR A 181 -16.25 19.28 -1.13
CA THR A 181 -16.02 18.40 0.01
C THR A 181 -15.20 17.19 -0.38
N ILE A 182 -14.49 16.61 0.58
CA ILE A 182 -13.76 15.36 0.37
C ILE A 182 -14.69 14.20 0.03
N LYS A 183 -15.90 14.21 0.56
CA LYS A 183 -16.95 13.22 0.26
C LYS A 183 -17.32 13.22 -1.22
N GLU A 184 -17.55 14.40 -1.80
CA GLU A 184 -17.85 14.55 -3.23
C GLU A 184 -16.66 14.06 -4.08
N ARG A 185 -15.45 14.51 -3.78
CA ARG A 185 -14.22 14.12 -4.51
C ARG A 185 -13.85 12.63 -4.36
N SER A 186 -14.44 11.93 -3.39
CA SER A 186 -14.24 10.48 -3.19
C SER A 186 -14.96 9.61 -4.22
N LYS A 187 -15.84 10.17 -5.07
CA LYS A 187 -16.65 9.40 -6.02
C LYS A 187 -15.83 8.48 -6.92
N PHE A 188 -14.73 8.97 -7.49
CA PHE A 188 -13.85 8.15 -8.33
C PHE A 188 -13.36 6.89 -7.58
N ALA A 189 -12.83 7.07 -6.38
CA ALA A 189 -12.37 5.95 -5.56
C ALA A 189 -13.51 4.97 -5.20
N VAL A 190 -14.69 5.50 -4.86
CA VAL A 190 -15.87 4.68 -4.57
C VAL A 190 -16.22 3.80 -5.78
N GLU A 191 -16.22 4.34 -6.98
CA GLU A 191 -16.52 3.57 -8.20
C GLU A 191 -15.43 2.56 -8.55
N VAL A 192 -14.15 2.90 -8.38
CA VAL A 192 -13.04 1.94 -8.49
C VAL A 192 -13.23 0.79 -7.51
N ILE A 193 -13.51 1.06 -6.23
CA ILE A 193 -13.72 0.03 -5.20
C ILE A 193 -14.91 -0.86 -5.56
N LYS A 194 -16.04 -0.29 -6.02
CA LYS A 194 -17.20 -1.04 -6.46
C LYS A 194 -16.90 -1.95 -7.65
N ALA A 195 -16.17 -1.47 -8.66
CA ALA A 195 -15.75 -2.25 -9.82
C ALA A 195 -14.82 -3.41 -9.39
N VAL A 196 -13.86 -3.14 -8.52
CA VAL A 196 -12.99 -4.15 -7.92
C VAL A 196 -13.79 -5.19 -7.15
N ARG A 197 -14.69 -4.77 -6.27
CA ARG A 197 -15.54 -5.67 -5.49
C ARG A 197 -16.44 -6.53 -6.37
N ALA A 198 -17.00 -5.97 -7.43
CA ALA A 198 -17.81 -6.72 -8.41
C ALA A 198 -16.96 -7.80 -9.12
N ALA A 199 -15.71 -7.50 -9.45
CA ALA A 199 -14.81 -8.43 -10.12
C ALA A 199 -14.37 -9.59 -9.20
N VAL A 200 -14.00 -9.30 -7.94
CA VAL A 200 -13.45 -10.32 -7.04
C VAL A 200 -14.50 -11.06 -6.21
N GLY A 201 -15.70 -10.51 -6.07
CA GLY A 201 -16.77 -11.07 -5.23
C GLY A 201 -16.57 -10.76 -3.74
N PRO A 202 -17.41 -11.34 -2.84
CA PRO A 202 -17.44 -10.95 -1.43
C PRO A 202 -16.28 -11.48 -0.59
N ASP A 203 -15.65 -12.57 -1.03
CA ASP A 203 -14.72 -13.36 -0.20
C ASP A 203 -13.27 -12.84 -0.22
N MET A 204 -12.83 -12.28 -1.35
CA MET A 204 -11.47 -11.75 -1.46
C MET A 204 -11.32 -10.45 -0.68
N THR A 205 -10.26 -10.36 0.11
CA THR A 205 -9.97 -9.16 0.90
C THR A 205 -9.46 -8.04 0.00
N VAL A 206 -10.11 -6.88 0.07
CA VAL A 206 -9.72 -5.64 -0.62
C VAL A 206 -9.14 -4.67 0.40
N ILE A 207 -7.88 -4.34 0.22
CA ILE A 207 -7.13 -3.38 1.04
C ILE A 207 -7.08 -2.05 0.29
N LEU A 208 -7.27 -0.94 0.98
CA LEU A 208 -7.07 0.40 0.41
C LEU A 208 -5.98 1.13 1.19
N ARG A 209 -4.91 1.51 0.49
CA ARG A 209 -3.86 2.34 1.10
C ARG A 209 -4.21 3.81 0.98
N LEU A 210 -4.15 4.52 2.12
CA LEU A 210 -4.43 5.95 2.25
C LEU A 210 -3.25 6.68 2.89
N SER A 211 -3.08 7.96 2.57
CA SER A 211 -2.16 8.87 3.27
C SER A 211 -2.69 10.29 3.28
N GLN A 212 -2.39 11.05 4.33
CA GLN A 212 -2.56 12.50 4.31
C GLN A 212 -1.48 13.15 3.43
N TRP A 213 -0.21 12.82 3.68
CA TRP A 213 0.95 13.37 3.00
C TRP A 213 1.07 12.91 1.54
N LYS A 214 1.75 13.71 0.72
CA LYS A 214 2.02 13.45 -0.70
C LYS A 214 3.52 13.33 -0.95
N GLY A 215 3.91 12.61 -1.99
CA GLY A 215 5.32 12.45 -2.35
C GLY A 215 6.05 13.77 -2.62
N LYS A 216 5.34 14.78 -3.11
CA LYS A 216 5.88 16.14 -3.37
C LYS A 216 5.57 17.13 -2.23
N ASP A 217 4.70 16.79 -1.30
CA ASP A 217 4.30 17.64 -0.16
C ASP A 217 4.04 16.80 1.09
N TYR A 218 5.05 16.73 1.94
CA TYR A 218 4.97 15.97 3.20
C TYR A 218 4.10 16.64 4.27
N ALA A 219 3.74 17.91 4.09
CA ALA A 219 2.86 18.64 5.01
C ALA A 219 1.39 18.60 4.57
N ALA A 220 1.10 18.11 3.36
CA ALA A 220 -0.26 18.02 2.84
C ALA A 220 -1.17 17.22 3.77
N ARG A 221 -2.42 17.66 3.84
CA ARG A 221 -3.50 16.98 4.55
C ARG A 221 -4.75 17.03 3.69
N ILE A 222 -5.41 15.88 3.57
CA ILE A 222 -6.70 15.75 2.86
C ILE A 222 -7.84 16.03 3.84
N ALA A 223 -7.78 15.41 5.03
CA ALA A 223 -8.73 15.59 6.11
C ALA A 223 -8.05 16.28 7.30
N THR A 224 -8.49 17.47 7.65
CA THR A 224 -7.91 18.30 8.71
C THR A 224 -8.65 18.16 10.04
N THR A 225 -9.85 17.59 10.01
CA THR A 225 -10.71 17.36 11.18
C THR A 225 -11.20 15.90 11.22
N PRO A 226 -11.59 15.40 12.41
CA PRO A 226 -12.24 14.08 12.53
C PRO A 226 -13.48 13.92 11.65
N THR A 227 -14.28 14.98 11.46
CA THR A 227 -15.47 14.96 10.60
C THR A 227 -15.10 14.81 9.13
N GLU A 228 -14.09 15.53 8.65
CA GLU A 228 -13.57 15.34 7.28
C GLU A 228 -12.98 13.94 7.08
N MET A 229 -12.33 13.38 8.11
CA MET A 229 -11.85 12.00 8.07
C MET A 229 -13.01 11.00 7.95
N GLU A 230 -14.11 11.23 8.68
CA GLU A 230 -15.34 10.43 8.58
C GLU A 230 -15.92 10.52 7.17
N ASP A 231 -16.09 11.73 6.64
CA ASP A 231 -16.58 11.99 5.28
C ASP A 231 -15.70 11.36 4.20
N TRP A 232 -14.40 11.17 4.46
CA TRP A 232 -13.47 10.51 3.56
C TRP A 232 -13.60 8.98 3.61
N VAL A 233 -13.49 8.38 4.81
CA VAL A 233 -13.26 6.93 4.90
C VAL A 233 -14.55 6.10 4.95
N LEU A 234 -15.69 6.64 5.43
CA LEU A 234 -16.96 5.89 5.48
C LEU A 234 -17.47 5.51 4.09
N PRO A 235 -17.53 6.42 3.09
CA PRO A 235 -17.98 6.04 1.76
C PRO A 235 -17.11 4.96 1.11
N LEU A 236 -15.80 4.92 1.43
CA LEU A 236 -14.86 3.92 0.92
C LEU A 236 -15.11 2.54 1.58
N ALA A 237 -15.37 2.53 2.89
CA ALA A 237 -15.75 1.31 3.62
C ALA A 237 -17.08 0.75 3.09
N GLU A 238 -18.09 1.59 2.92
CA GLU A 238 -19.41 1.22 2.37
C GLU A 238 -19.31 0.70 0.93
N ALA A 239 -18.37 1.23 0.14
CA ALA A 239 -18.12 0.76 -1.22
C ALA A 239 -17.50 -0.64 -1.29
N GLY A 240 -16.89 -1.13 -0.19
CA GLY A 240 -16.40 -2.50 -0.10
C GLY A 240 -14.92 -2.66 0.26
N VAL A 241 -14.27 -1.65 0.83
CA VAL A 241 -12.94 -1.80 1.46
C VAL A 241 -13.08 -2.65 2.71
N ASP A 242 -12.20 -3.63 2.86
CA ASP A 242 -12.16 -4.55 3.99
C ASP A 242 -11.13 -4.15 5.04
N ILE A 243 -9.97 -3.69 4.58
CA ILE A 243 -8.85 -3.31 5.44
C ILE A 243 -8.28 -1.98 4.95
N PHE A 244 -8.04 -1.03 5.85
CA PHE A 244 -7.38 0.22 5.49
C PHE A 244 -5.90 0.17 5.85
N HIS A 245 -5.02 0.48 4.88
CA HIS A 245 -3.59 0.60 5.09
C HIS A 245 -3.22 2.08 5.24
N ALA A 246 -3.11 2.52 6.48
CA ALA A 246 -2.90 3.92 6.85
C ALA A 246 -1.40 4.28 6.79
N SER A 247 -0.99 4.96 5.72
CA SER A 247 0.40 5.33 5.49
C SER A 247 0.74 6.65 6.15
N GLN A 248 1.51 6.60 7.25
CA GLN A 248 2.13 7.75 7.90
C GLN A 248 3.65 7.73 7.69
N ARG A 249 4.30 8.88 7.93
CA ARG A 249 5.77 8.95 7.95
C ARG A 249 6.34 8.33 9.22
N ARG A 250 5.65 8.57 10.34
CA ARG A 250 5.95 8.02 11.66
C ARG A 250 4.67 7.53 12.31
N TYR A 251 4.57 6.22 12.59
CA TYR A 251 3.36 5.60 13.13
C TYR A 251 2.98 6.10 14.52
N TRP A 252 3.91 6.72 15.25
CA TRP A 252 3.70 7.22 16.62
C TRP A 252 3.16 8.65 16.67
N GLU A 253 3.12 9.36 15.54
CA GLU A 253 2.57 10.72 15.49
C GLU A 253 1.05 10.69 15.56
N PRO A 254 0.44 11.51 16.45
CA PRO A 254 -1.00 11.69 16.49
C PRO A 254 -1.53 12.27 15.18
N GLU A 255 -2.74 11.87 14.80
CA GLU A 255 -3.38 12.41 13.58
C GLU A 255 -4.04 13.77 13.83
N PHE A 256 -4.72 13.93 14.95
CA PHE A 256 -5.41 15.17 15.31
C PHE A 256 -5.02 15.65 16.70
N GLU A 257 -5.02 16.96 16.90
CA GLU A 257 -4.78 17.60 18.20
C GLU A 257 -5.79 17.11 19.26
N GLY A 258 -5.33 16.95 20.48
CA GLY A 258 -6.17 16.44 21.59
C GLY A 258 -6.43 14.95 21.59
N SER A 259 -5.84 14.21 20.66
CA SER A 259 -5.92 12.74 20.57
C SER A 259 -4.52 12.15 20.39
N ASP A 260 -4.28 10.98 20.95
CA ASP A 260 -3.03 10.23 20.79
C ASP A 260 -3.16 9.12 19.72
N LEU A 261 -4.36 9.00 19.07
CA LEU A 261 -4.55 8.07 17.97
C LEU A 261 -3.82 8.53 16.71
N ASN A 262 -3.10 7.61 16.09
CA ASN A 262 -2.50 7.81 14.77
C ASN A 262 -3.56 7.64 13.66
N LEU A 263 -3.18 7.81 12.39
CA LEU A 263 -4.09 7.68 11.25
C LEU A 263 -4.82 6.33 11.24
N ALA A 264 -4.08 5.22 11.46
CA ALA A 264 -4.70 3.88 11.51
C ALA A 264 -5.74 3.76 12.62
N GLY A 265 -5.45 4.29 13.81
CA GLY A 265 -6.36 4.31 14.95
C GLY A 265 -7.63 5.12 14.70
N TRP A 266 -7.49 6.26 14.03
CA TRP A 266 -8.66 7.07 13.66
C TRP A 266 -9.52 6.38 12.61
N VAL A 267 -8.92 5.84 11.55
CA VAL A 267 -9.66 5.11 10.52
C VAL A 267 -10.39 3.91 11.13
N LYS A 268 -9.74 3.14 11.99
CA LYS A 268 -10.36 2.02 12.70
C LYS A 268 -11.52 2.45 13.60
N LYS A 269 -11.32 3.53 14.35
CA LYS A 269 -12.37 4.09 15.23
C LYS A 269 -13.62 4.51 14.46
N ILE A 270 -13.43 5.10 13.28
CA ILE A 270 -14.54 5.60 12.44
C ILE A 270 -15.24 4.45 11.72
N THR A 271 -14.48 3.57 11.08
CA THR A 271 -15.03 2.56 10.16
C THR A 271 -15.37 1.24 10.84
N GLY A 272 -14.75 0.94 11.99
CA GLY A 272 -14.81 -0.40 12.60
C GLY A 272 -14.06 -1.49 11.83
N GLN A 273 -13.44 -1.16 10.68
CA GLN A 273 -12.70 -2.11 9.86
C GLN A 273 -11.29 -2.33 10.41
N PRO A 274 -10.67 -3.51 10.19
CA PRO A 274 -9.27 -3.73 10.49
C PRO A 274 -8.37 -2.73 9.78
N THR A 275 -7.25 -2.37 10.43
CA THR A 275 -6.29 -1.43 9.86
C THR A 275 -4.86 -1.95 9.92
N ILE A 276 -4.06 -1.52 8.93
CA ILE A 276 -2.61 -1.71 8.87
C ILE A 276 -1.97 -0.36 9.16
N THR A 277 -1.13 -0.28 10.18
CA THR A 277 -0.28 0.90 10.42
C THR A 277 1.06 0.76 9.73
N VAL A 278 1.63 1.87 9.25
CA VAL A 278 2.97 1.93 8.68
C VAL A 278 3.61 3.29 8.91
N GLY A 279 4.92 3.32 9.02
CA GLY A 279 5.72 4.55 9.11
C GLY A 279 6.89 4.40 10.07
N SER A 280 8.09 4.23 9.53
CA SER A 280 9.36 4.12 10.29
C SER A 280 9.38 3.03 11.37
N VAL A 281 8.66 1.91 11.15
CA VAL A 281 8.66 0.77 12.07
C VAL A 281 10.08 0.20 12.23
N GLY A 282 10.58 0.15 13.46
CA GLY A 282 11.93 -0.31 13.79
C GLY A 282 13.06 0.65 13.36
N LEU A 283 12.76 1.89 12.95
CA LEU A 283 13.71 2.86 12.43
C LEU A 283 13.59 4.21 13.14
N ARG A 284 14.72 4.92 13.30
CA ARG A 284 14.76 6.26 13.91
C ARG A 284 14.39 7.38 12.94
N THR A 285 14.73 7.22 11.64
CA THR A 285 14.50 8.23 10.60
C THR A 285 13.29 7.90 9.73
N ASP A 286 12.61 8.91 9.22
CA ASP A 286 11.49 8.71 8.29
C ASP A 286 11.96 8.60 6.82
N VAL A 287 11.01 8.31 5.94
CA VAL A 287 11.28 8.16 4.51
C VAL A 287 11.66 9.47 3.82
N GLY A 288 11.23 10.62 4.34
CA GLY A 288 11.59 11.92 3.81
C GLY A 288 13.09 12.23 3.98
N GLU A 289 13.69 11.79 5.09
CA GLU A 289 15.15 11.91 5.30
C GLU A 289 15.94 11.03 4.33
N LEU A 290 15.45 9.84 4.01
CA LEU A 290 16.05 9.00 2.98
C LEU A 290 16.06 9.70 1.62
N PHE A 291 14.92 10.20 1.16
CA PHE A 291 14.82 10.81 -0.16
C PHE A 291 15.49 12.17 -0.26
N SER A 292 15.50 12.96 0.80
CA SER A 292 16.12 14.30 0.79
C SER A 292 17.62 14.30 1.03
N LYS A 293 18.14 13.32 1.79
CA LYS A 293 19.54 13.28 2.25
C LYS A 293 20.29 12.00 1.88
N GLY A 294 19.62 11.00 1.28
CA GLY A 294 20.19 9.66 1.09
C GLY A 294 20.53 8.96 2.42
N ALA A 295 19.87 9.37 3.52
CA ALA A 295 20.22 8.91 4.85
C ALA A 295 19.80 7.45 5.08
N GLY A 296 20.69 6.67 5.70
CA GLY A 296 20.33 5.43 6.35
C GLY A 296 19.49 5.67 7.62
N SER A 297 19.22 4.64 8.37
CA SER A 297 18.54 4.74 9.66
C SER A 297 19.06 3.71 10.63
N ASP A 298 19.43 4.18 11.82
CA ASP A 298 19.64 3.28 12.95
C ASP A 298 18.35 2.59 13.34
N GLN A 299 18.50 1.47 14.01
CA GLN A 299 17.38 0.73 14.56
C GLN A 299 16.74 1.49 15.72
N ALA A 300 15.43 1.36 15.82
CA ALA A 300 14.64 1.78 16.98
C ALA A 300 13.93 0.57 17.58
N ASN A 301 13.67 0.62 18.90
CA ASN A 301 12.79 -0.35 19.52
C ASN A 301 11.35 -0.19 19.00
N ILE A 302 10.52 -1.17 19.27
CA ILE A 302 9.10 -1.17 18.86
C ILE A 302 8.15 -1.09 20.08
N ASP A 303 8.62 -0.61 21.24
CA ASP A 303 7.82 -0.58 22.46
C ASP A 303 6.55 0.25 22.31
N GLU A 304 6.67 1.42 21.66
CA GLU A 304 5.51 2.28 21.37
C GLU A 304 4.55 1.61 20.37
N LEU A 305 5.06 0.83 19.40
CA LEU A 305 4.22 0.06 18.49
C LEU A 305 3.41 -0.99 19.24
N VAL A 306 4.06 -1.73 20.15
CA VAL A 306 3.42 -2.74 20.99
C VAL A 306 2.37 -2.09 21.90
N ARG A 307 2.69 -0.97 22.54
CA ARG A 307 1.73 -0.23 23.39
C ARG A 307 0.46 0.15 22.61
N ARG A 308 0.61 0.64 21.37
CA ARG A 308 -0.52 1.02 20.50
C ARG A 308 -1.31 -0.20 20.01
N TYR A 309 -0.62 -1.27 19.67
CA TYR A 309 -1.26 -2.54 19.30
C TYR A 309 -2.09 -3.11 20.47
N ASP A 310 -1.53 -3.15 21.66
CA ASP A 310 -2.21 -3.62 22.88
C ASP A 310 -3.45 -2.79 23.24
N ARG A 311 -3.43 -1.49 22.89
CA ARG A 311 -4.59 -0.60 23.03
C ARG A 311 -5.65 -0.83 21.96
N GLY A 312 -5.31 -1.55 20.90
CA GLY A 312 -6.21 -1.86 19.79
C GLY A 312 -6.29 -0.77 18.72
N ASP A 313 -5.29 0.11 18.60
CA ASP A 313 -5.26 1.18 17.63
C ASP A 313 -5.25 0.66 16.17
N PHE A 314 -4.66 -0.51 15.95
CA PHE A 314 -4.56 -1.17 14.65
C PHE A 314 -4.48 -2.69 14.80
N ASP A 315 -4.59 -3.43 13.70
CA ASP A 315 -4.61 -4.91 13.69
C ASP A 315 -3.36 -5.52 13.08
N LEU A 316 -2.76 -4.82 12.12
CA LEU A 316 -1.59 -5.26 11.35
C LEU A 316 -0.55 -4.14 11.28
N VAL A 317 0.70 -4.53 11.07
CA VAL A 317 1.86 -3.64 11.04
C VAL A 317 2.65 -3.83 9.76
N ALA A 318 2.71 -2.82 8.91
CA ALA A 318 3.52 -2.89 7.70
C ALA A 318 4.96 -2.38 7.95
N VAL A 319 5.93 -3.16 7.48
CA VAL A 319 7.36 -2.91 7.59
C VAL A 319 7.95 -2.74 6.20
N GLY A 320 8.61 -1.61 5.96
CA GLY A 320 9.22 -1.30 4.67
C GLY A 320 10.74 -1.49 4.67
N ARG A 321 11.47 -0.42 4.90
CA ARG A 321 12.94 -0.34 4.77
C ARG A 321 13.70 -1.40 5.54
N GLN A 322 13.22 -1.85 6.70
CA GLN A 322 13.83 -2.96 7.42
C GLN A 322 13.78 -4.27 6.61
N LEU A 323 12.66 -4.55 5.92
CA LEU A 323 12.53 -5.73 5.07
C LEU A 323 13.25 -5.59 3.72
N LEU A 324 13.64 -4.38 3.29
CA LEU A 324 14.62 -4.21 2.20
C LEU A 324 16.02 -4.59 2.64
N GLN A 325 16.43 -4.12 3.81
CA GLN A 325 17.76 -4.36 4.38
C GLN A 325 17.95 -5.82 4.77
N ASP A 326 16.92 -6.43 5.38
CA ASP A 326 16.99 -7.75 5.96
C ASP A 326 15.69 -8.53 5.72
N PRO A 327 15.66 -9.47 4.76
CA PRO A 327 14.47 -10.30 4.52
C PRO A 327 14.08 -11.16 5.73
N GLU A 328 15.01 -11.45 6.64
CA GLU A 328 14.79 -12.25 7.84
C GLU A 328 14.37 -11.42 9.07
N TRP A 329 14.12 -10.12 8.91
CA TRP A 329 13.80 -9.24 10.02
C TRP A 329 12.67 -9.78 10.91
N VAL A 330 11.58 -10.30 10.33
CA VAL A 330 10.42 -10.81 11.09
C VAL A 330 10.80 -12.04 11.93
N ILE A 331 11.50 -13.00 11.35
CA ILE A 331 11.92 -14.21 12.06
C ILE A 331 12.99 -13.91 13.12
N LYS A 332 13.88 -12.93 12.89
CA LYS A 332 14.84 -12.44 13.89
C LYS A 332 14.11 -11.77 15.07
N MET A 333 13.12 -10.93 14.79
CA MET A 333 12.25 -10.35 15.81
C MET A 333 11.54 -11.43 16.62
N LYS A 334 10.93 -12.44 15.98
CA LYS A 334 10.23 -13.55 16.62
C LYS A 334 11.11 -14.28 17.65
N HIS A 335 12.36 -14.53 17.27
CA HIS A 335 13.33 -15.28 18.09
C HIS A 335 14.23 -14.39 18.97
N GLN A 336 13.92 -13.08 19.09
CA GLN A 336 14.67 -12.12 19.92
C GLN A 336 16.16 -12.00 19.55
N ARG A 337 16.50 -12.23 18.28
CA ARG A 337 17.85 -12.08 17.73
C ARG A 337 18.13 -10.62 17.36
N PHE A 338 17.98 -9.72 18.34
CA PHE A 338 18.07 -8.26 18.09
C PHE A 338 19.49 -7.80 17.73
N ASP A 339 20.50 -8.51 18.19
CA ASP A 339 21.91 -8.29 17.89
C ASP A 339 22.29 -8.64 16.43
N GLU A 340 21.46 -9.43 15.75
CA GLU A 340 21.62 -9.76 14.33
C GLU A 340 20.93 -8.77 13.38
N LEU A 341 20.18 -7.82 13.90
CA LEU A 341 19.48 -6.83 13.08
C LEU A 341 20.47 -5.75 12.61
N ASN A 342 20.40 -5.40 11.33
CA ASN A 342 21.27 -4.39 10.74
C ASN A 342 20.58 -3.03 10.58
N ALA A 343 21.33 -1.95 10.75
CA ALA A 343 20.85 -0.61 10.39
C ALA A 343 20.48 -0.57 8.90
N PHE A 344 19.42 0.16 8.57
CA PHE A 344 19.04 0.35 7.18
C PHE A 344 20.05 1.26 6.46
N THR A 345 20.49 0.84 5.28
CA THR A 345 21.35 1.63 4.39
C THR A 345 20.64 1.92 3.07
N ALA A 346 20.89 3.10 2.48
CA ALA A 346 20.30 3.47 1.20
C ALA A 346 20.70 2.52 0.05
N ALA A 347 21.82 1.82 0.17
CA ALA A 347 22.30 0.85 -0.82
C ALA A 347 21.30 -0.31 -1.02
N SER A 348 20.55 -0.72 0.03
CA SER A 348 19.55 -1.78 -0.09
C SER A 348 18.35 -1.41 -0.99
N MET A 349 18.18 -0.11 -1.31
CA MET A 349 17.18 0.35 -2.28
C MET A 349 17.49 -0.12 -3.72
N GLY A 350 18.74 -0.33 -4.07
CA GLY A 350 19.18 -0.67 -5.44
C GLY A 350 19.21 -2.16 -5.77
N VAL A 351 18.94 -3.05 -4.81
CA VAL A 351 19.12 -4.51 -4.98
C VAL A 351 17.85 -5.29 -4.66
N LEU A 352 17.67 -6.44 -5.36
CA LEU A 352 16.62 -7.44 -5.06
C LEU A 352 17.21 -8.57 -4.19
N TYR A 353 17.55 -8.23 -2.96
CA TYR A 353 18.04 -9.23 -2.01
C TYR A 353 16.92 -9.68 -1.07
#